data_9d09e38351572485707529acada1f4fc
#
_entry.id   9d09e38351572485707529acada1f4fc
#
_cell.length_a   1.000
_cell.length_b   1.000
_cell.length_c   1.000
_cell.angle_alpha   90.00
_cell.angle_beta   90.00
_cell.angle_gamma   90.00
#
_symmetry.space_group_name_H-M   'P 1'
#
loop_
_entity.id
_entity.type
_entity.pdbx_description
1 polymer ?
#
loop_
_entity_poly.entity_id
_entity_poly.type
_entity_poly.pdbx_seq_one_letter_code
_entity_poly.pdbx_strand_id
1 'polypeptide(L)'
;TAGSEEITAQGFMYKASTAADWTTVNATGETMTATLSALTAETEYTFKAFATTASGTVEGTAMTFTTTAAPIVAPVVTTLAATAVDHESATLNGTITAGSEEITAQGFMYKASTAADWTTVNATGTTITATLTALTAETEYTFKAFATTASGTVEGTAMTFTTSATPIVAPTVVTLAATEITNATAKLNGTITAGSEDIIAQGFMYKASNATDWATVAAVGETMSLTVEGLEAELEYVFKAFATTASGTTEGEELTF
;
A
#
# COMPACT_ATOMS: atom_id res chain seq x y z
N THR A 1 -3.29 8.91 -68.98
CA THR A 1 -3.97 8.72 -70.29
C THR A 1 -3.52 7.42 -70.89
N ALA A 2 -4.46 6.55 -71.31
CA ALA A 2 -4.14 5.35 -72.07
C ALA A 2 -3.56 5.74 -73.40
N GLY A 3 -2.51 5.04 -73.85
CA GLY A 3 -1.96 5.09 -75.16
C GLY A 3 -2.78 4.24 -76.14
N SER A 4 -2.17 3.77 -77.21
CA SER A 4 -2.82 2.90 -78.22
C SER A 4 -2.89 1.42 -77.81
N GLU A 5 -2.16 1.03 -76.77
CA GLU A 5 -2.14 -0.34 -76.22
C GLU A 5 -3.02 -0.48 -74.98
N GLU A 6 -3.57 -1.68 -74.74
CA GLU A 6 -4.34 -2.03 -73.58
C GLU A 6 -3.45 -2.05 -72.34
N ILE A 7 -3.90 -1.42 -71.25
CA ILE A 7 -3.24 -1.47 -69.98
C ILE A 7 -3.60 -2.79 -69.26
N THR A 8 -2.58 -3.64 -69.02
CA THR A 8 -2.73 -4.96 -68.38
C THR A 8 -2.58 -4.92 -66.90
N ALA A 9 -1.86 -3.92 -66.33
CA ALA A 9 -1.77 -3.65 -64.86
C ALA A 9 -1.48 -2.18 -64.65
N GLN A 10 -2.04 -1.62 -63.61
CA GLN A 10 -1.77 -0.26 -63.15
C GLN A 10 -1.95 -0.11 -61.63
N GLY A 11 -1.32 0.91 -61.08
CA GLY A 11 -1.38 1.17 -59.64
C GLY A 11 -0.24 2.03 -59.15
N PHE A 12 0.20 1.75 -57.97
CA PHE A 12 1.33 2.42 -57.33
C PHE A 12 2.39 1.42 -56.85
N MET A 13 3.63 1.83 -56.94
CA MET A 13 4.75 1.18 -56.28
C MET A 13 5.21 2.07 -55.14
N TYR A 14 5.48 1.49 -53.98
CA TYR A 14 5.96 2.24 -52.79
C TYR A 14 7.00 1.45 -52.01
N LYS A 15 7.84 2.16 -51.27
CA LYS A 15 8.83 1.59 -50.36
C LYS A 15 9.20 2.62 -49.31
N ALA A 16 9.71 2.18 -48.14
CA ALA A 16 10.46 3.11 -47.27
C ALA A 16 11.62 3.68 -48.08
N SER A 17 11.88 4.98 -48.00
CA SER A 17 12.88 5.64 -48.88
C SER A 17 14.26 5.02 -48.78
N THR A 18 14.60 4.39 -47.66
CA THR A 18 15.86 3.66 -47.42
C THR A 18 15.84 2.20 -47.89
N ALA A 19 14.67 1.63 -48.19
CA ALA A 19 14.55 0.23 -48.62
C ALA A 19 14.97 0.03 -50.10
N ALA A 20 15.50 -1.16 -50.43
CA ALA A 20 15.86 -1.51 -51.77
C ALA A 20 14.63 -1.88 -52.64
N ASP A 21 13.73 -2.68 -52.05
CA ASP A 21 12.64 -3.33 -52.80
C ASP A 21 11.35 -2.49 -52.80
N TRP A 22 10.68 -2.50 -53.98
CA TRP A 22 9.39 -1.87 -54.18
C TRP A 22 8.24 -2.84 -53.89
N THR A 23 7.23 -2.36 -53.18
CA THR A 23 5.95 -3.05 -53.00
C THR A 23 4.93 -2.45 -53.96
N THR A 24 4.13 -3.29 -54.60
CA THR A 24 3.12 -2.87 -55.56
C THR A 24 1.73 -2.94 -54.95
N VAL A 25 0.92 -1.91 -55.17
CA VAL A 25 -0.52 -1.91 -54.89
C VAL A 25 -1.28 -1.56 -56.16
N ASN A 26 -2.17 -2.47 -56.58
CA ASN A 26 -2.96 -2.26 -57.82
C ASN A 26 -4.09 -1.24 -57.55
N ALA A 27 -4.35 -0.43 -58.54
CA ALA A 27 -5.47 0.52 -58.58
C ALA A 27 -6.03 0.56 -59.99
N THR A 28 -7.27 0.98 -60.18
CA THR A 28 -7.96 0.99 -61.45
C THR A 28 -8.54 2.36 -61.77
N GLY A 29 -8.81 2.62 -63.05
CA GLY A 29 -9.43 3.86 -63.53
C GLY A 29 -8.42 4.90 -64.03
N GLU A 30 -8.90 5.97 -64.66
CA GLU A 30 -8.07 7.06 -65.13
C GLU A 30 -7.50 7.92 -64.00
N THR A 31 -8.27 8.08 -62.94
CA THR A 31 -7.81 8.65 -61.66
C THR A 31 -7.65 7.52 -60.66
N MET A 32 -6.40 7.21 -60.32
CA MET A 32 -6.07 6.11 -59.39
C MET A 32 -5.89 6.61 -57.99
N THR A 33 -6.44 5.86 -57.02
CA THR A 33 -6.23 6.03 -55.60
C THR A 33 -5.90 4.68 -54.97
N ALA A 34 -5.03 4.66 -53.97
CA ALA A 34 -4.74 3.48 -53.15
C ALA A 34 -4.51 3.88 -51.73
N THR A 35 -5.03 3.09 -50.78
CA THR A 35 -4.75 3.24 -49.35
C THR A 35 -3.62 2.29 -48.95
N LEU A 36 -2.58 2.81 -48.39
CA LEU A 36 -1.50 2.02 -47.82
C LEU A 36 -1.75 1.82 -46.33
N SER A 37 -1.60 0.60 -45.86
CA SER A 37 -1.78 0.24 -44.43
C SER A 37 -0.51 -0.43 -43.92
N ALA A 38 -0.42 -0.55 -42.55
CA ALA A 38 0.72 -1.15 -41.85
C ALA A 38 2.07 -0.49 -42.16
N LEU A 39 2.06 0.82 -42.42
CA LEU A 39 3.27 1.60 -42.57
C LEU A 39 3.94 1.83 -41.19
N THR A 40 5.27 1.91 -41.21
CA THR A 40 6.05 2.25 -40.02
C THR A 40 5.89 3.75 -39.73
N ALA A 41 5.67 4.11 -38.46
CA ALA A 41 5.58 5.50 -38.03
C ALA A 41 6.91 6.25 -38.26
N GLU A 42 6.83 7.60 -38.39
CA GLU A 42 7.97 8.51 -38.53
C GLU A 42 8.95 8.09 -39.66
N THR A 43 8.40 7.43 -40.67
CA THR A 43 9.19 6.89 -41.80
C THR A 43 8.86 7.60 -43.09
N GLU A 44 9.88 8.04 -43.79
CA GLU A 44 9.72 8.58 -45.16
C GLU A 44 9.52 7.43 -46.14
N TYR A 45 8.47 7.52 -46.94
CA TYR A 45 8.14 6.62 -48.02
C TYR A 45 8.25 7.33 -49.35
N THR A 46 8.83 6.63 -50.35
CA THR A 46 8.81 7.03 -51.75
C THR A 46 7.76 6.20 -52.48
N PHE A 47 6.97 6.84 -53.34
CA PHE A 47 5.97 6.16 -54.17
C PHE A 47 5.96 6.74 -55.58
N LYS A 48 5.51 5.93 -56.53
CA LYS A 48 5.30 6.32 -57.93
C LYS A 48 4.13 5.55 -58.54
N ALA A 49 3.42 6.14 -59.47
CA ALA A 49 2.41 5.45 -60.23
C ALA A 49 3.08 4.58 -61.33
N PHE A 50 2.43 3.50 -61.76
CA PHE A 50 2.86 2.69 -62.87
C PHE A 50 1.68 2.24 -63.74
N ALA A 51 1.96 1.99 -65.02
CA ALA A 51 1.06 1.32 -65.96
C ALA A 51 1.88 0.35 -66.83
N THR A 52 1.36 -0.87 -66.97
CA THR A 52 2.01 -1.93 -67.80
C THR A 52 1.15 -2.23 -69.02
N THR A 53 1.76 -2.29 -70.10
CA THR A 53 1.16 -2.71 -71.39
C THR A 53 1.97 -3.88 -71.99
N ALA A 54 1.61 -4.37 -73.18
CA ALA A 54 2.38 -5.40 -73.85
C ALA A 54 3.82 -4.96 -74.20
N SER A 55 4.04 -3.64 -74.38
CA SER A 55 5.37 -3.06 -74.69
C SER A 55 6.24 -2.80 -73.47
N GLY A 56 5.69 -2.98 -72.22
CA GLY A 56 6.43 -2.80 -70.95
C GLY A 56 5.72 -1.94 -69.92
N THR A 57 6.46 -1.61 -68.86
CA THR A 57 5.94 -0.78 -67.74
C THR A 57 6.47 0.65 -67.87
N VAL A 58 5.55 1.61 -67.78
CA VAL A 58 5.84 3.04 -67.63
C VAL A 58 5.60 3.48 -66.24
N GLU A 59 6.52 4.24 -65.68
CA GLU A 59 6.48 4.73 -64.32
C GLU A 59 6.32 6.25 -64.26
N GLY A 60 5.56 6.74 -63.29
CA GLY A 60 5.43 8.16 -63.06
C GLY A 60 6.61 8.72 -62.22
N THR A 61 6.64 10.03 -62.08
CA THR A 61 7.61 10.69 -61.21
C THR A 61 7.44 10.22 -59.74
N ALA A 62 8.56 9.90 -59.11
CA ALA A 62 8.57 9.52 -57.72
C ALA A 62 8.24 10.72 -56.80
N MET A 63 7.44 10.48 -55.79
CA MET A 63 7.06 11.44 -54.77
C MET A 63 7.30 10.83 -53.39
N THR A 64 7.39 11.66 -52.38
CA THR A 64 7.60 11.22 -51.00
C THR A 64 6.51 11.73 -50.05
N PHE A 65 6.30 11.01 -48.96
CA PHE A 65 5.54 11.43 -47.80
C PHE A 65 6.16 10.81 -46.56
N THR A 66 5.95 11.45 -45.40
CA THR A 66 6.40 10.91 -44.10
C THR A 66 5.17 10.57 -43.25
N THR A 67 5.17 9.37 -42.66
CA THR A 67 4.14 8.97 -41.74
C THR A 67 4.29 9.73 -40.42
N THR A 68 3.17 9.99 -39.72
CA THR A 68 3.16 10.63 -38.40
C THR A 68 3.69 9.68 -37.32
N ALA A 69 4.05 10.23 -36.18
CA ALA A 69 4.39 9.44 -34.98
C ALA A 69 3.22 8.51 -34.58
N ALA A 70 3.57 7.36 -34.04
CA ALA A 70 2.56 6.46 -33.45
C ALA A 70 1.86 7.14 -32.25
N PRO A 71 0.56 6.96 -32.10
CA PRO A 71 -0.13 7.49 -30.92
C PRO A 71 0.45 6.92 -29.62
N ILE A 72 0.73 7.81 -28.64
CA ILE A 72 1.15 7.39 -27.30
C ILE A 72 -0.07 6.88 -26.55
N VAL A 73 0.04 5.65 -26.02
CA VAL A 73 -0.93 5.04 -25.12
C VAL A 73 -0.36 5.14 -23.71
N ALA A 74 -1.04 5.87 -22.83
CA ALA A 74 -0.64 6.00 -21.42
C ALA A 74 -0.81 4.67 -20.67
N PRO A 75 -0.04 4.42 -19.61
CA PRO A 75 -0.29 3.28 -18.71
C PRO A 75 -1.63 3.41 -17.99
N VAL A 76 -2.23 2.27 -17.66
CA VAL A 76 -3.44 2.22 -16.80
C VAL A 76 -3.00 1.89 -15.39
N VAL A 77 -3.32 2.77 -14.44
CA VAL A 77 -2.95 2.66 -13.02
C VAL A 77 -4.21 2.54 -12.17
N THR A 78 -4.30 1.48 -11.38
CA THR A 78 -5.43 1.26 -10.47
C THR A 78 -4.92 1.16 -9.03
N THR A 79 -5.43 2.01 -8.15
CA THR A 79 -5.24 1.88 -6.70
C THR A 79 -6.27 0.87 -6.17
N LEU A 80 -5.84 -0.08 -5.36
CA LEU A 80 -6.70 -1.06 -4.68
C LEU A 80 -6.72 -0.79 -3.18
N ALA A 81 -7.70 -1.34 -2.47
CA ALA A 81 -7.83 -1.16 -1.03
C ALA A 81 -6.56 -1.60 -0.27
N ALA A 82 -6.18 -0.84 0.75
CA ALA A 82 -5.13 -1.23 1.67
C ALA A 82 -5.55 -2.48 2.47
N THR A 83 -4.58 -3.30 2.84
CA THR A 83 -4.76 -4.53 3.63
C THR A 83 -3.78 -4.55 4.80
N ALA A 84 -3.95 -5.50 5.74
CA ALA A 84 -3.09 -5.62 6.92
C ALA A 84 -2.87 -4.28 7.64
N VAL A 85 -3.97 -3.52 7.83
CA VAL A 85 -3.93 -2.23 8.51
C VAL A 85 -3.98 -2.49 10.01
N ASP A 86 -2.95 -2.03 10.73
CA ASP A 86 -2.89 -2.03 12.19
C ASP A 86 -2.60 -0.61 12.74
N HIS A 87 -2.11 -0.49 13.97
CA HIS A 87 -1.87 0.81 14.61
C HIS A 87 -0.63 1.55 14.08
N GLU A 88 0.28 0.88 13.42
CA GLU A 88 1.55 1.46 12.94
C GLU A 88 1.95 1.02 11.53
N SER A 89 1.16 0.14 10.90
CA SER A 89 1.46 -0.38 9.56
C SER A 89 0.24 -0.55 8.67
N ALA A 90 0.46 -0.60 7.35
CA ALA A 90 -0.53 -0.94 6.34
C ALA A 90 0.16 -1.45 5.07
N THR A 91 -0.48 -2.34 4.34
CA THR A 91 -0.04 -2.77 3.01
C THR A 91 -0.89 -2.10 1.93
N LEU A 92 -0.26 -1.30 1.08
CA LEU A 92 -0.88 -0.68 -0.08
C LEU A 92 -0.86 -1.66 -1.26
N ASN A 93 -1.93 -1.64 -2.06
CA ASN A 93 -2.11 -2.52 -3.20
C ASN A 93 -2.52 -1.76 -4.45
N GLY A 94 -2.08 -2.21 -5.62
CA GLY A 94 -2.43 -1.62 -6.90
C GLY A 94 -2.07 -2.49 -8.08
N THR A 95 -2.54 -2.08 -9.27
CA THR A 95 -2.17 -2.70 -10.54
C THR A 95 -1.76 -1.65 -11.55
N ILE A 96 -0.78 -2.00 -12.39
CA ILE A 96 -0.30 -1.17 -13.48
C ILE A 96 -0.24 -2.00 -14.76
N THR A 97 -0.93 -1.54 -15.80
CA THR A 97 -0.81 -2.06 -17.14
C THR A 97 -0.02 -1.05 -17.97
N ALA A 98 1.11 -1.47 -18.53
CA ALA A 98 1.95 -0.60 -19.35
C ALA A 98 1.19 -0.11 -20.61
N GLY A 99 1.50 1.10 -21.03
CA GLY A 99 1.10 1.66 -22.30
C GLY A 99 2.14 1.40 -23.40
N SER A 100 2.33 2.38 -24.28
CA SER A 100 3.31 2.29 -25.38
C SER A 100 4.72 2.73 -25.00
N GLU A 101 4.87 3.44 -23.87
CA GLU A 101 6.16 3.94 -23.37
C GLU A 101 6.64 3.10 -22.19
N GLU A 102 7.96 3.07 -21.99
CA GLU A 102 8.60 2.44 -20.84
C GLU A 102 8.21 3.14 -19.54
N ILE A 103 7.89 2.37 -18.50
CA ILE A 103 7.65 2.87 -17.16
C ILE A 103 9.02 3.08 -16.48
N THR A 104 9.36 4.33 -16.17
CA THR A 104 10.63 4.71 -15.56
C THR A 104 10.57 4.75 -14.02
N ALA A 105 9.38 4.94 -13.45
CA ALA A 105 9.12 4.86 -12.01
C ALA A 105 7.69 4.42 -11.75
N GLN A 106 7.47 3.64 -10.69
CA GLN A 106 6.14 3.23 -10.25
C GLN A 106 6.12 2.89 -8.76
N GLY A 107 4.93 2.92 -8.16
CA GLY A 107 4.73 2.65 -6.74
C GLY A 107 3.50 3.34 -6.20
N PHE A 108 3.62 3.86 -4.97
CA PHE A 108 2.55 4.57 -4.28
C PHE A 108 3.03 5.92 -3.75
N MET A 109 2.11 6.87 -3.74
CA MET A 109 2.22 8.11 -2.99
C MET A 109 1.23 8.03 -1.82
N TYR A 110 1.64 8.42 -0.62
CA TYR A 110 0.78 8.41 0.57
C TYR A 110 1.08 9.61 1.47
N LYS A 111 0.12 9.94 2.31
CA LYS A 111 0.23 10.98 3.34
C LYS A 111 -0.84 10.78 4.41
N ALA A 112 -0.64 11.30 5.62
CA ALA A 112 -1.76 11.53 6.52
C ALA A 112 -2.77 12.45 5.80
N SER A 113 -4.05 12.18 5.88
CA SER A 113 -5.08 12.92 5.10
C SER A 113 -5.06 14.42 5.36
N THR A 114 -4.62 14.84 6.56
CA THR A 114 -4.45 16.26 6.94
C THR A 114 -3.12 16.88 6.51
N ALA A 115 -2.14 16.08 6.08
CA ALA A 115 -0.83 16.58 5.66
C ALA A 115 -0.88 17.18 4.24
N ALA A 116 -0.03 18.18 3.98
CA ALA A 116 0.08 18.80 2.66
C ALA A 116 0.91 17.93 1.70
N ASP A 117 2.03 17.40 2.17
CA ASP A 117 3.04 16.76 1.33
C ASP A 117 2.84 15.26 1.17
N TRP A 118 3.12 14.77 -0.03
CA TRP A 118 3.09 13.35 -0.35
C TRP A 118 4.45 12.69 -0.14
N THR A 119 4.45 11.51 0.45
CA THR A 119 5.62 10.63 0.52
C THR A 119 5.48 9.54 -0.53
N THR A 120 6.57 9.22 -1.22
CA THR A 120 6.60 8.19 -2.26
C THR A 120 7.26 6.92 -1.76
N VAL A 121 6.67 5.77 -2.07
CA VAL A 121 7.27 4.45 -1.89
C VAL A 121 7.24 3.71 -3.23
N ASN A 122 8.41 3.26 -3.69
CA ASN A 122 8.52 2.56 -4.96
C ASN A 122 8.10 1.09 -4.82
N ALA A 123 7.48 0.56 -5.88
CA ALA A 123 7.12 -0.84 -6.02
C ALA A 123 7.28 -1.24 -7.50
N THR A 124 7.42 -2.52 -7.80
CA THR A 124 7.68 -2.99 -9.17
C THR A 124 6.72 -4.11 -9.57
N GLY A 125 6.50 -4.26 -10.87
CA GLY A 125 5.64 -5.29 -11.45
C GLY A 125 4.29 -4.78 -11.93
N THR A 126 3.45 -5.67 -12.42
CA THR A 126 2.07 -5.37 -12.87
C THR A 126 1.08 -5.36 -11.72
N THR A 127 1.28 -6.19 -10.72
CA THR A 127 0.64 -6.10 -9.39
C THR A 127 1.67 -5.54 -8.44
N ILE A 128 1.40 -4.36 -7.89
CA ILE A 128 2.31 -3.67 -6.99
C ILE A 128 1.78 -3.70 -5.56
N THR A 129 2.69 -3.90 -4.62
CA THR A 129 2.40 -3.84 -3.18
C THR A 129 3.52 -3.09 -2.47
N ALA A 130 3.18 -2.37 -1.40
CA ALA A 130 4.16 -1.73 -0.51
C ALA A 130 3.66 -1.76 0.93
N THR A 131 4.49 -2.20 1.86
CA THR A 131 4.17 -2.14 3.28
C THR A 131 4.71 -0.84 3.87
N LEU A 132 3.83 -0.07 4.48
CA LEU A 132 4.16 1.12 5.26
C LEU A 132 4.35 0.70 6.72
N THR A 133 5.33 1.30 7.40
CA THR A 133 5.62 1.09 8.82
C THR A 133 5.80 2.44 9.51
N ALA A 134 5.78 2.45 10.84
CA ALA A 134 5.89 3.65 11.67
C ALA A 134 4.82 4.71 11.36
N LEU A 135 3.61 4.25 11.03
CA LEU A 135 2.44 5.09 10.91
C LEU A 135 1.97 5.53 12.31
N THR A 136 1.26 6.64 12.37
CA THR A 136 0.61 7.11 13.61
C THR A 136 -0.71 6.37 13.80
N ALA A 137 -0.96 5.88 15.01
CA ALA A 137 -2.23 5.24 15.37
C ALA A 137 -3.42 6.20 15.23
N GLU A 138 -4.63 5.64 15.03
CA GLU A 138 -5.91 6.37 14.92
C GLU A 138 -5.87 7.51 13.89
N THR A 139 -5.05 7.35 12.85
CA THR A 139 -4.82 8.38 11.83
C THR A 139 -5.32 7.91 10.48
N GLU A 140 -6.11 8.76 9.81
CA GLU A 140 -6.51 8.54 8.42
C GLU A 140 -5.37 8.91 7.48
N TYR A 141 -5.06 7.99 6.56
CA TYR A 141 -4.10 8.16 5.48
C TYR A 141 -4.79 8.11 4.13
N THR A 142 -4.35 8.99 3.23
CA THR A 142 -4.74 8.97 1.80
C THR A 142 -3.56 8.44 0.99
N PHE A 143 -3.83 7.57 0.02
CA PHE A 143 -2.81 7.02 -0.87
C PHE A 143 -3.34 6.81 -2.29
N LYS A 144 -2.42 6.72 -3.26
CA LYS A 144 -2.70 6.43 -4.66
C LYS A 144 -1.50 5.72 -5.31
N ALA A 145 -1.76 4.80 -6.23
CA ALA A 145 -0.74 4.21 -7.07
C ALA A 145 -0.31 5.20 -8.16
N PHE A 146 0.91 5.08 -8.68
CA PHE A 146 1.40 5.89 -9.79
C PHE A 146 2.32 5.11 -10.73
N ALA A 147 2.40 5.55 -11.97
CA ALA A 147 3.39 5.13 -12.96
C ALA A 147 3.87 6.34 -13.76
N THR A 148 5.18 6.49 -13.93
CA THR A 148 5.83 7.57 -14.67
C THR A 148 6.45 7.03 -15.96
N THR A 149 6.21 7.72 -17.05
CA THR A 149 6.83 7.48 -18.36
C THR A 149 7.51 8.74 -18.86
N ALA A 150 8.10 8.73 -20.05
CA ALA A 150 8.66 9.92 -20.68
C ALA A 150 7.62 11.03 -20.90
N SER A 151 6.35 10.67 -21.13
CA SER A 151 5.25 11.63 -21.33
C SER A 151 4.65 12.16 -20.03
N GLY A 152 5.03 11.64 -18.85
CA GLY A 152 4.57 12.10 -17.55
C GLY A 152 4.12 11.02 -16.60
N THR A 153 3.50 11.43 -15.48
CA THR A 153 3.01 10.53 -14.44
C THR A 153 1.50 10.35 -14.54
N VAL A 154 1.07 9.08 -14.54
CA VAL A 154 -0.33 8.69 -14.42
C VAL A 154 -0.58 8.16 -13.01
N GLU A 155 -1.66 8.60 -12.39
CA GLU A 155 -2.04 8.26 -11.03
C GLU A 155 -3.36 7.50 -11.02
N GLY A 156 -3.47 6.53 -10.12
CA GLY A 156 -4.74 5.86 -9.82
C GLY A 156 -5.63 6.74 -8.93
N THR A 157 -6.89 6.36 -8.78
CA THR A 157 -7.83 7.04 -7.88
C THR A 157 -7.29 6.99 -6.44
N ALA A 158 -7.35 8.11 -5.74
CA ALA A 158 -6.96 8.16 -4.34
C ALA A 158 -7.92 7.33 -3.46
N MET A 159 -7.38 6.60 -2.51
CA MET A 159 -8.10 5.81 -1.51
C MET A 159 -7.62 6.17 -0.11
N THR A 160 -8.39 5.82 0.90
CA THR A 160 -8.04 6.05 2.30
C THR A 160 -8.05 4.76 3.11
N PHE A 161 -7.31 4.76 4.21
CA PHE A 161 -7.41 3.80 5.30
C PHE A 161 -7.17 4.53 6.62
N THR A 162 -7.64 3.95 7.73
CA THR A 162 -7.39 4.50 9.07
C THR A 162 -6.68 3.44 9.90
N THR A 163 -5.54 3.80 10.51
CA THR A 163 -4.83 2.93 11.45
C THR A 163 -5.64 2.70 12.72
N SER A 164 -5.51 1.52 13.32
CA SER A 164 -6.19 1.19 14.56
C SER A 164 -5.57 1.92 15.76
N ALA A 165 -6.24 1.87 16.91
CA ALA A 165 -5.66 2.32 18.18
C ALA A 165 -4.47 1.44 18.56
N THR A 166 -3.51 2.02 19.27
CA THR A 166 -2.40 1.27 19.86
C THR A 166 -2.95 0.25 20.85
N PRO A 167 -2.53 -1.03 20.79
CA PRO A 167 -2.98 -2.04 21.74
C PRO A 167 -2.63 -1.68 23.18
N ILE A 168 -3.60 -1.80 24.07
CA ILE A 168 -3.40 -1.59 25.51
C ILE A 168 -2.78 -2.86 26.10
N VAL A 169 -1.64 -2.70 26.78
CA VAL A 169 -0.99 -3.75 27.56
C VAL A 169 -1.30 -3.50 29.03
N ALA A 170 -1.99 -4.43 29.68
CA ALA A 170 -2.29 -4.34 31.10
C ALA A 170 -1.01 -4.47 31.96
N PRO A 171 -0.97 -3.88 33.16
CA PRO A 171 0.14 -4.11 34.09
C PRO A 171 0.20 -5.59 34.50
N THR A 172 1.40 -6.08 34.78
CA THR A 172 1.60 -7.39 35.42
C THR A 172 1.69 -7.20 36.92
N VAL A 173 0.86 -7.93 37.67
CA VAL A 173 0.78 -7.84 39.15
C VAL A 173 1.11 -9.22 39.72
N VAL A 174 2.06 -9.27 40.65
CA VAL A 174 2.43 -10.50 41.35
C VAL A 174 2.27 -10.29 42.86
N THR A 175 1.43 -11.12 43.47
CA THR A 175 1.34 -11.23 44.92
C THR A 175 2.49 -12.10 45.41
N LEU A 176 3.24 -11.63 46.41
CA LEU A 176 4.33 -12.38 47.06
C LEU A 176 3.91 -12.77 48.48
N ALA A 177 4.51 -13.84 49.01
CA ALA A 177 4.19 -14.32 50.36
C ALA A 177 4.27 -13.22 51.41
N ALA A 178 3.30 -13.21 52.31
CA ALA A 178 3.32 -12.32 53.46
C ALA A 178 4.49 -12.68 54.40
N THR A 179 5.04 -11.68 55.07
CA THR A 179 6.17 -11.81 56.01
C THR A 179 5.86 -11.08 57.31
N GLU A 180 6.73 -11.20 58.30
CA GLU A 180 6.59 -10.49 59.59
C GLU A 180 5.19 -10.68 60.22
N ILE A 181 4.65 -11.93 60.14
CA ILE A 181 3.32 -12.28 60.65
C ILE A 181 3.39 -12.40 62.17
N THR A 182 2.48 -11.71 62.86
CA THR A 182 2.31 -11.76 64.33
C THR A 182 0.86 -12.11 64.69
N ASN A 183 0.51 -12.01 65.95
CA ASN A 183 -0.86 -12.22 66.39
C ASN A 183 -1.84 -11.08 66.01
N ALA A 184 -1.34 -9.95 65.48
CA ALA A 184 -2.17 -8.78 65.19
C ALA A 184 -1.72 -8.05 63.89
N THR A 185 -0.60 -8.45 63.25
CA THR A 185 -0.06 -7.76 62.10
C THR A 185 0.49 -8.76 61.09
N ALA A 186 0.54 -8.37 59.79
CA ALA A 186 1.25 -9.06 58.73
C ALA A 186 1.76 -8.04 57.70
N LYS A 187 2.91 -8.32 57.13
CA LYS A 187 3.48 -7.52 56.03
C LYS A 187 3.16 -8.17 54.68
N LEU A 188 2.33 -7.52 53.92
CA LEU A 188 1.93 -7.93 52.57
C LEU A 188 2.99 -7.47 51.58
N ASN A 189 3.33 -8.31 50.62
CA ASN A 189 4.34 -8.05 49.63
C ASN A 189 3.84 -8.33 48.20
N GLY A 190 4.29 -7.56 47.24
CA GLY A 190 3.95 -7.75 45.82
C GLY A 190 4.83 -6.94 44.91
N THR A 191 4.76 -7.25 43.61
CA THR A 191 5.43 -6.48 42.56
C THR A 191 4.47 -6.12 41.45
N ILE A 192 4.70 -4.98 40.83
CA ILE A 192 3.96 -4.49 39.69
C ILE A 192 4.96 -4.13 38.57
N THR A 193 4.73 -4.64 37.38
CA THR A 193 5.38 -4.13 36.16
C THR A 193 4.32 -3.37 35.38
N ALA A 194 4.56 -2.07 35.11
CA ALA A 194 3.65 -1.23 34.36
C ALA A 194 3.40 -1.78 32.96
N GLY A 195 2.19 -1.60 32.47
CA GLY A 195 1.81 -1.84 31.09
C GLY A 195 1.96 -0.57 30.23
N SER A 196 1.04 -0.35 29.30
CA SER A 196 1.05 0.82 28.41
C SER A 196 0.34 2.04 28.98
N GLU A 197 -0.46 1.88 30.04
CA GLU A 197 -1.20 2.95 30.71
C GLU A 197 -0.62 3.28 32.10
N ASP A 198 -0.81 4.51 32.54
CA ASP A 198 -0.44 4.94 33.86
C ASP A 198 -1.25 4.20 34.95
N ILE A 199 -0.56 3.79 36.02
CA ILE A 199 -1.19 3.21 37.18
C ILE A 199 -1.80 4.34 38.05
N ILE A 200 -3.12 4.37 38.16
CA ILE A 200 -3.88 5.39 38.94
C ILE A 200 -4.15 4.97 40.39
N ALA A 201 -4.13 3.66 40.63
CA ALA A 201 -4.21 3.11 42.03
C ALA A 201 -3.49 1.77 42.09
N GLN A 202 -2.83 1.49 43.21
CA GLN A 202 -2.18 0.20 43.48
C GLN A 202 -2.10 -0.08 44.98
N GLY A 203 -1.93 -1.35 45.32
CA GLY A 203 -1.83 -1.78 46.70
C GLY A 203 -2.21 -3.22 46.92
N PHE A 204 -2.82 -3.50 48.03
CA PHE A 204 -3.30 -4.83 48.43
C PHE A 204 -4.78 -4.81 48.76
N MET A 205 -5.44 -5.91 48.43
CA MET A 205 -6.77 -6.26 48.95
C MET A 205 -6.58 -7.45 49.89
N TYR A 206 -7.21 -7.41 51.07
CA TYR A 206 -7.15 -8.53 52.03
C TYR A 206 -8.48 -8.70 52.76
N LYS A 207 -8.73 -9.90 53.27
CA LYS A 207 -9.89 -10.23 54.06
C LYS A 207 -9.61 -11.46 54.93
N ALA A 208 -10.37 -11.64 56.02
CA ALA A 208 -10.42 -12.93 56.69
C ALA A 208 -10.97 -13.99 55.72
N SER A 209 -10.47 -15.21 55.73
CA SER A 209 -10.87 -16.28 54.80
C SER A 209 -12.37 -16.60 54.84
N ASN A 210 -13.02 -16.36 55.99
CA ASN A 210 -14.47 -16.51 56.21
C ASN A 210 -15.30 -15.24 55.91
N ALA A 211 -14.68 -14.10 55.57
CA ALA A 211 -15.36 -12.85 55.20
C ALA A 211 -15.69 -12.78 53.70
N THR A 212 -16.76 -12.03 53.39
CA THR A 212 -17.16 -11.76 52.00
C THR A 212 -16.47 -10.54 51.41
N ASP A 213 -16.24 -9.52 52.24
CA ASP A 213 -15.83 -8.19 51.78
C ASP A 213 -14.31 -8.01 51.87
N TRP A 214 -13.74 -7.43 50.80
CA TRP A 214 -12.33 -7.09 50.74
C TRP A 214 -12.05 -5.70 51.33
N ALA A 215 -11.09 -5.63 52.23
CA ALA A 215 -10.47 -4.37 52.61
C ALA A 215 -9.36 -4.03 51.61
N THR A 216 -9.25 -2.74 51.22
CA THR A 216 -8.24 -2.26 50.30
C THR A 216 -7.29 -1.31 51.00
N VAL A 217 -5.98 -1.51 50.80
CA VAL A 217 -4.92 -0.65 51.35
C VAL A 217 -3.97 -0.25 50.23
N ALA A 218 -3.66 1.05 50.16
CA ALA A 218 -2.76 1.58 49.14
C ALA A 218 -1.29 1.30 49.48
N ALA A 219 -0.53 0.90 48.51
CA ALA A 219 0.92 0.80 48.58
C ALA A 219 1.51 1.29 47.26
N VAL A 220 2.71 1.81 47.21
CA VAL A 220 3.28 2.47 46.03
C VAL A 220 4.62 1.85 45.61
N GLY A 221 4.94 1.99 44.33
CA GLY A 221 6.20 1.55 43.72
C GLY A 221 6.09 0.19 43.04
N GLU A 222 7.11 -0.13 42.25
CA GLU A 222 7.20 -1.41 41.52
C GLU A 222 7.33 -2.61 42.46
N THR A 223 8.02 -2.44 43.59
CA THR A 223 8.04 -3.40 44.71
C THR A 223 7.24 -2.82 45.86
N MET A 224 6.09 -3.40 46.11
CA MET A 224 5.18 -2.96 47.16
C MET A 224 5.37 -3.78 48.42
N SER A 225 5.33 -3.10 49.55
CA SER A 225 5.32 -3.74 50.86
C SER A 225 4.55 -2.87 51.84
N LEU A 226 3.60 -3.46 52.57
CA LEU A 226 2.77 -2.74 53.54
C LEU A 226 2.42 -3.66 54.72
N THR A 227 2.56 -3.14 55.95
CA THR A 227 2.08 -3.83 57.16
C THR A 227 0.62 -3.51 57.38
N VAL A 228 -0.21 -4.53 57.43
CA VAL A 228 -1.60 -4.45 57.90
C VAL A 228 -1.66 -4.76 59.38
N GLU A 229 -2.53 -4.04 60.13
CA GLU A 229 -2.66 -4.12 61.57
C GLU A 229 -4.10 -4.46 61.97
N GLY A 230 -4.33 -4.83 63.23
CA GLY A 230 -5.65 -5.13 63.75
C GLY A 230 -6.20 -6.47 63.29
N LEU A 231 -5.33 -7.41 62.94
CA LEU A 231 -5.70 -8.76 62.58
C LEU A 231 -6.10 -9.56 63.83
N GLU A 232 -7.00 -10.54 63.68
CA GLU A 232 -7.38 -11.47 64.72
C GLU A 232 -6.41 -12.64 64.78
N ALA A 233 -5.98 -13.01 66.00
CA ALA A 233 -5.08 -14.14 66.17
C ALA A 233 -5.76 -15.47 65.79
N GLU A 234 -4.99 -16.40 65.23
CA GLU A 234 -5.42 -17.73 64.82
C GLU A 234 -6.52 -17.76 63.74
N LEU A 235 -6.72 -16.61 63.03
CA LEU A 235 -7.61 -16.52 61.87
C LEU A 235 -6.79 -16.46 60.58
N GLU A 236 -7.15 -17.29 59.62
CA GLU A 236 -6.55 -17.28 58.30
C GLU A 236 -7.04 -16.07 57.48
N TYR A 237 -6.13 -15.36 56.81
CA TYR A 237 -6.42 -14.26 55.92
C TYR A 237 -6.03 -14.62 54.48
N VAL A 238 -6.78 -14.07 53.52
CA VAL A 238 -6.50 -14.12 52.07
C VAL A 238 -6.16 -12.74 51.62
N PHE A 239 -5.17 -12.58 50.77
CA PHE A 239 -4.79 -11.29 50.18
C PHE A 239 -4.30 -11.41 48.75
N LYS A 240 -4.35 -10.31 48.04
CA LYS A 240 -3.80 -10.16 46.69
C LYS A 240 -3.32 -8.74 46.46
N ALA A 241 -2.29 -8.59 45.61
CA ALA A 241 -1.87 -7.29 45.09
C ALA A 241 -2.80 -6.86 43.95
N PHE A 242 -2.91 -5.55 43.74
CA PHE A 242 -3.66 -5.00 42.58
C PHE A 242 -3.01 -3.76 42.01
N ALA A 243 -3.27 -3.51 40.70
CA ALA A 243 -3.00 -2.26 40.04
C ALA A 243 -4.20 -1.88 39.15
N THR A 244 -4.61 -0.61 39.22
CA THR A 244 -5.72 -0.06 38.41
C THR A 244 -5.18 0.96 37.45
N THR A 245 -5.60 0.84 36.17
CA THR A 245 -5.36 1.81 35.10
C THR A 245 -6.69 2.38 34.60
N ALA A 246 -6.66 3.24 33.59
CA ALA A 246 -7.89 3.77 32.99
C ALA A 246 -8.76 2.64 32.36
N SER A 247 -8.14 1.58 31.88
CA SER A 247 -8.82 0.43 31.26
C SER A 247 -9.34 -0.62 32.26
N GLY A 248 -8.91 -0.58 33.50
CA GLY A 248 -9.40 -1.51 34.54
C GLY A 248 -8.37 -1.89 35.57
N THR A 249 -8.74 -2.88 36.43
CA THR A 249 -7.90 -3.39 37.51
C THR A 249 -7.36 -4.77 37.16
N THR A 250 -6.05 -4.93 37.31
CA THR A 250 -5.35 -6.21 37.26
C THR A 250 -5.00 -6.64 38.69
N GLU A 251 -5.24 -7.90 39.00
CA GLU A 251 -5.00 -8.49 40.31
C GLU A 251 -3.96 -9.61 40.20
N GLY A 252 -3.13 -9.75 41.21
CA GLY A 252 -2.25 -10.90 41.39
C GLY A 252 -2.98 -12.11 41.94
N GLU A 253 -2.30 -13.24 42.05
CA GLU A 253 -2.87 -14.45 42.66
C GLU A 253 -3.25 -14.22 44.14
N GLU A 254 -4.29 -14.91 44.60
CA GLU A 254 -4.67 -14.92 46.00
C GLU A 254 -3.74 -15.82 46.83
N LEU A 255 -3.14 -15.27 47.86
CA LEU A 255 -2.31 -16.00 48.82
C LEU A 255 -2.92 -15.93 50.20
N THR A 256 -2.58 -16.88 51.06
CA THR A 256 -3.03 -16.95 52.44
C THR A 256 -1.88 -16.74 53.44
N PHE A 257 -2.21 -16.29 54.61
CA PHE A 257 -1.30 -16.25 55.76
C PHE A 257 -2.04 -16.45 57.08
#